data_14c6b7554bcfad47cece6881af85b7a7
#
_entry.id   14c6b7554bcfad47cece6881af85b7a7
#
_cell.length_a   1.000
_cell.length_b   1.000
_cell.length_c   1.000
_cell.angle_alpha   90.00
_cell.angle_beta   90.00
_cell.angle_gamma   90.00
#
_symmetry.space_group_name_H-M   'P 1'
#
loop_
_entity.id
_entity.type
_entity.pdbx_description
1 polymer ?
#
loop_
_entity_poly.entity_id
_entity_poly.type
_entity_poly.pdbx_seq_one_letter_code
_entity_poly.pdbx_strand_id
1 'polypeptide(L)'
;MNARMNADWAVYPDFLPTDVIDALAQDVRARWAADALHAASVGRGTGNQIREDVRGDKIDWLDESEASPAQARYWQAMAALRRALNEELYLGLVGLQAHYAVFPQGSFYKRHLDRFKDSSDRMMSCCLYLNAGWDDAWGGQLRLYAEEGVIDVSPRAGTLAVFRSDTVEHEVLPATQARLSLTGWFTRRPM
;
A
#
# COMPACT_ATOMS: atom_id res chain seq x y z
N MET A 1 3.51 -14.85 -13.07
CA MET A 1 3.53 -13.41 -12.76
C MET A 1 4.05 -12.70 -14.01
N ASN A 2 3.15 -12.21 -14.90
CA ASN A 2 3.50 -11.74 -16.25
C ASN A 2 3.16 -10.27 -16.53
N ALA A 3 2.94 -9.45 -15.51
CA ALA A 3 2.88 -8.02 -15.71
C ALA A 3 4.32 -7.48 -15.66
N ARG A 4 4.88 -7.14 -16.83
CA ARG A 4 6.10 -6.34 -16.89
C ARG A 4 5.78 -4.99 -16.26
N MET A 5 6.61 -4.54 -15.33
CA MET A 5 6.54 -3.15 -14.91
C MET A 5 6.79 -2.26 -16.14
N ASN A 6 5.86 -1.36 -16.45
CA ASN A 6 6.27 -0.09 -17.03
C ASN A 6 7.30 0.51 -16.07
N ALA A 7 8.26 1.28 -16.56
CA ALA A 7 9.44 1.66 -15.76
C ALA A 7 9.11 2.20 -14.35
N ASP A 8 7.90 2.73 -14.11
CA ASP A 8 7.54 3.43 -12.88
C ASP A 8 6.37 2.82 -12.10
N TRP A 9 5.51 2.00 -12.70
CA TRP A 9 4.37 1.38 -12.01
C TRP A 9 3.92 0.06 -12.65
N ALA A 10 3.23 -0.77 -11.84
CA ALA A 10 2.54 -1.99 -12.30
C ALA A 10 1.32 -2.29 -11.42
N VAL A 11 0.34 -2.99 -12.00
CA VAL A 11 -0.81 -3.53 -11.28
C VAL A 11 -0.89 -5.03 -11.51
N TYR A 12 -0.94 -5.79 -10.43
CA TYR A 12 -1.04 -7.25 -10.43
C TYR A 12 -2.42 -7.64 -9.91
N PRO A 13 -3.36 -8.06 -10.76
CA PRO A 13 -4.60 -8.65 -10.29
C PRO A 13 -4.31 -10.03 -9.68
N ASP A 14 -5.15 -10.44 -8.73
CA ASP A 14 -5.09 -11.76 -8.09
C ASP A 14 -3.68 -12.12 -7.57
N PHE A 15 -3.01 -11.13 -6.93
CA PHE A 15 -1.62 -11.27 -6.47
C PHE A 15 -1.44 -12.38 -5.43
N LEU A 16 -2.44 -12.58 -4.57
CA LEU A 16 -2.50 -13.66 -3.60
C LEU A 16 -3.77 -14.48 -3.78
N PRO A 17 -3.76 -15.76 -3.38
CA PRO A 17 -4.97 -16.59 -3.35
C PRO A 17 -6.08 -15.97 -2.51
N THR A 18 -7.33 -16.20 -2.92
CA THR A 18 -8.52 -15.60 -2.29
C THR A 18 -8.61 -15.94 -0.80
N ASP A 19 -8.29 -17.18 -0.40
CA ASP A 19 -8.27 -17.59 1.01
C ASP A 19 -7.33 -16.76 1.87
N VAL A 20 -6.17 -16.35 1.32
CA VAL A 20 -5.21 -15.48 2.01
C VAL A 20 -5.74 -14.05 2.09
N ILE A 21 -6.30 -13.53 1.00
CA ILE A 21 -6.90 -12.20 0.95
C ILE A 21 -8.04 -12.09 1.97
N ASP A 22 -8.91 -13.09 2.04
CA ASP A 22 -10.03 -13.13 2.99
C ASP A 22 -9.54 -13.16 4.44
N ALA A 23 -8.51 -13.97 4.74
CA ALA A 23 -7.93 -14.02 6.06
C ALA A 23 -7.26 -12.70 6.47
N LEU A 24 -6.54 -12.02 5.56
CA LEU A 24 -5.98 -10.69 5.81
C LEU A 24 -7.08 -9.64 6.00
N ALA A 25 -8.16 -9.72 5.22
CA ALA A 25 -9.31 -8.82 5.36
C ALA A 25 -10.03 -9.02 6.71
N GLN A 26 -10.15 -10.25 7.18
CA GLN A 26 -10.70 -10.55 8.51
C GLN A 26 -9.81 -10.02 9.63
N ASP A 27 -8.48 -10.20 9.52
CA ASP A 27 -7.52 -9.72 10.51
C ASP A 27 -7.59 -8.19 10.66
N VAL A 28 -7.52 -7.43 9.56
CA VAL A 28 -7.62 -5.96 9.65
C VAL A 28 -8.97 -5.48 10.18
N ARG A 29 -10.08 -6.16 9.83
CA ARG A 29 -11.40 -5.82 10.40
C ARG A 29 -11.47 -6.07 11.90
N ALA A 30 -10.91 -7.19 12.36
CA ALA A 30 -10.86 -7.52 13.79
C ALA A 30 -10.03 -6.50 14.58
N ARG A 31 -8.86 -6.10 14.05
CA ARG A 31 -8.02 -5.06 14.63
C ARG A 31 -8.72 -3.71 14.65
N TRP A 32 -9.42 -3.35 13.58
CA TRP A 32 -10.19 -2.11 13.52
C TRP A 32 -11.35 -2.09 14.53
N ALA A 33 -12.10 -3.19 14.64
CA ALA A 33 -13.17 -3.32 15.63
C ALA A 33 -12.67 -3.29 17.09
N ALA A 34 -11.43 -3.72 17.32
CA ALA A 34 -10.75 -3.64 18.62
C ALA A 34 -10.07 -2.28 18.90
N ASP A 35 -10.24 -1.28 18.01
CA ASP A 35 -9.58 0.04 18.06
C ASP A 35 -8.05 -0.02 18.14
N ALA A 36 -7.46 -1.06 17.54
CA ALA A 36 -6.01 -1.27 17.52
C ALA A 36 -5.29 -0.41 16.46
N LEU A 37 -6.03 0.18 15.50
CA LEU A 37 -5.48 1.05 14.49
C LEU A 37 -5.41 2.51 14.98
N HIS A 38 -4.29 3.17 14.70
CA HIS A 38 -4.06 4.57 15.07
C HIS A 38 -4.19 5.49 13.86
N ALA A 39 -4.62 6.75 14.09
CA ALA A 39 -4.67 7.76 13.04
C ALA A 39 -3.28 7.90 12.39
N ALA A 40 -3.24 7.84 11.06
CA ALA A 40 -2.01 7.97 10.32
C ALA A 40 -1.49 9.42 10.40
N SER A 41 -0.19 9.58 10.55
CA SER A 41 0.46 10.86 10.65
C SER A 41 1.17 11.25 9.34
N VAL A 42 1.44 12.53 9.18
CA VAL A 42 2.23 13.11 8.08
C VAL A 42 3.52 13.67 8.64
N GLY A 43 4.63 13.46 7.95
CA GLY A 43 5.96 13.93 8.38
C GLY A 43 6.81 12.82 9.00
N ARG A 44 7.95 13.20 9.60
CA ARG A 44 8.91 12.29 10.25
C ARG A 44 9.43 12.88 11.57
N GLY A 45 9.83 12.02 12.50
CA GLY A 45 10.47 12.42 13.75
C GLY A 45 9.66 13.47 14.51
N THR A 46 10.30 14.56 14.92
CA THR A 46 9.65 15.66 15.65
C THR A 46 8.65 16.48 14.82
N GLY A 47 8.67 16.35 13.48
CA GLY A 47 7.72 16.95 12.55
C GLY A 47 6.51 16.09 12.23
N ASN A 48 6.36 14.95 12.89
CA ASN A 48 5.25 14.03 12.67
C ASN A 48 3.96 14.58 13.31
N GLN A 49 2.91 14.78 12.50
CA GLN A 49 1.63 15.37 12.92
C GLN A 49 0.44 14.63 12.31
N ILE A 50 -0.63 14.49 13.07
CA ILE A 50 -1.94 14.06 12.55
C ILE A 50 -2.54 15.26 11.81
N ARG A 51 -2.84 15.09 10.51
CA ARG A 51 -3.38 16.10 9.61
C ARG A 51 -4.58 15.51 8.86
N GLU A 52 -5.74 15.50 9.51
CA GLU A 52 -6.99 14.98 8.92
C GLU A 52 -7.43 15.72 7.66
N ASP A 53 -6.98 16.97 7.49
CA ASP A 53 -7.14 17.75 6.26
C ASP A 53 -6.24 17.27 5.09
N VAL A 54 -5.31 16.35 5.36
CA VAL A 54 -4.38 15.76 4.37
C VAL A 54 -4.68 14.30 4.13
N ARG A 55 -4.89 13.51 5.21
CA ARG A 55 -5.22 12.07 5.17
C ARG A 55 -6.11 11.67 6.32
N GLY A 56 -7.05 10.75 6.06
CA GLY A 56 -8.05 10.32 7.05
C GLY A 56 -8.00 8.82 7.36
N ASP A 57 -6.90 8.13 7.04
CA ASP A 57 -6.77 6.70 7.32
C ASP A 57 -6.24 6.42 8.73
N LYS A 58 -6.59 5.22 9.21
CA LYS A 58 -6.02 4.60 10.41
C LYS A 58 -5.11 3.46 10.01
N ILE A 59 -3.98 3.29 10.68
CA ILE A 59 -2.96 2.29 10.36
C ILE A 59 -2.57 1.43 11.56
N ASP A 60 -2.09 0.21 11.27
CA ASP A 60 -1.44 -0.67 12.24
C ASP A 60 -0.23 -1.35 11.59
N TRP A 61 0.98 -1.05 12.10
CA TRP A 61 2.23 -1.57 11.57
C TRP A 61 2.35 -3.06 11.82
N LEU A 62 2.87 -3.78 10.83
CA LEU A 62 3.10 -5.22 10.92
C LEU A 62 4.56 -5.52 11.20
N ASP A 63 4.80 -6.48 12.09
CA ASP A 63 6.09 -7.11 12.34
C ASP A 63 6.12 -8.49 11.68
N GLU A 64 7.10 -8.72 10.79
CA GLU A 64 7.26 -10.00 10.12
C GLU A 64 7.55 -11.14 11.11
N SER A 65 8.22 -10.84 12.23
CA SER A 65 8.54 -11.83 13.27
C SER A 65 7.32 -12.33 14.06
N GLU A 66 6.23 -11.54 14.06
CA GLU A 66 4.97 -11.87 14.75
C GLU A 66 3.83 -12.20 13.76
N ALA A 67 4.18 -12.52 12.51
CA ALA A 67 3.23 -12.68 11.43
C ALA A 67 2.27 -13.86 11.66
N SER A 68 0.97 -13.61 11.51
CA SER A 68 -0.03 -14.66 11.39
C SER A 68 0.22 -15.52 10.14
N PRO A 69 -0.37 -16.75 10.02
CA PRO A 69 -0.19 -17.59 8.84
C PRO A 69 -0.53 -16.87 7.52
N ALA A 70 -1.57 -16.02 7.49
CA ALA A 70 -1.93 -15.25 6.31
C ALA A 70 -0.92 -14.12 6.02
N GLN A 71 -0.48 -13.43 7.06
CA GLN A 71 0.58 -12.41 6.95
C GLN A 71 1.90 -13.04 6.50
N ALA A 72 2.28 -14.21 7.00
CA ALA A 72 3.49 -14.92 6.56
C ALA A 72 3.45 -15.22 5.05
N ARG A 73 2.30 -15.62 4.50
CA ARG A 73 2.13 -15.81 3.05
C ARG A 73 2.27 -14.50 2.27
N TYR A 74 1.75 -13.38 2.81
CA TYR A 74 1.97 -12.05 2.24
C TYR A 74 3.47 -11.70 2.21
N TRP A 75 4.18 -11.82 3.35
CA TRP A 75 5.62 -11.55 3.43
C TRP A 75 6.41 -12.38 2.45
N GLN A 76 6.10 -13.69 2.32
CA GLN A 76 6.75 -14.58 1.37
C GLN A 76 6.54 -14.13 -0.09
N ALA A 77 5.32 -13.76 -0.46
CA ALA A 77 5.02 -13.28 -1.81
C ALA A 77 5.70 -11.94 -2.11
N MET A 78 5.72 -11.03 -1.14
CA MET A 78 6.41 -9.75 -1.28
C MET A 78 7.93 -9.93 -1.35
N ALA A 79 8.51 -10.89 -0.63
CA ALA A 79 9.94 -11.23 -0.76
C ALA A 79 10.27 -11.77 -2.17
N ALA A 80 9.38 -12.55 -2.78
CA ALA A 80 9.53 -13.01 -4.16
C ALA A 80 9.44 -11.83 -5.15
N LEU A 81 8.47 -10.93 -4.97
CA LEU A 81 8.34 -9.71 -5.77
C LEU A 81 9.58 -8.82 -5.65
N ARG A 82 10.11 -8.62 -4.44
CA ARG A 82 11.35 -7.85 -4.22
C ARG A 82 12.52 -8.40 -5.02
N ARG A 83 12.68 -9.73 -5.05
CA ARG A 83 13.76 -10.36 -5.87
C ARG A 83 13.55 -10.08 -7.35
N ALA A 84 12.34 -10.27 -7.87
CA ALA A 84 12.02 -9.99 -9.26
C ALA A 84 12.27 -8.52 -9.64
N LEU A 85 11.87 -7.57 -8.80
CA LEU A 85 12.13 -6.13 -9.00
C LEU A 85 13.63 -5.80 -9.00
N ASN A 86 14.41 -6.46 -8.14
CA ASN A 86 15.86 -6.29 -8.14
C ASN A 86 16.53 -6.86 -9.40
N GLU A 87 16.05 -8.00 -9.90
CA GLU A 87 16.56 -8.62 -11.11
C GLU A 87 16.20 -7.81 -12.36
N GLU A 88 14.99 -7.22 -12.40
CA GLU A 88 14.51 -6.48 -13.56
C GLU A 88 15.01 -5.01 -13.58
N LEU A 89 15.02 -4.34 -12.42
CA LEU A 89 15.23 -2.89 -12.32
C LEU A 89 16.51 -2.47 -11.59
N TYR A 90 17.28 -3.41 -11.05
CA TYR A 90 18.54 -3.17 -10.33
C TYR A 90 18.44 -2.17 -9.17
N LEU A 91 17.32 -2.20 -8.43
CA LEU A 91 17.00 -1.20 -7.40
C LEU A 91 17.74 -1.36 -6.08
N GLY A 92 18.36 -2.52 -5.81
CA GLY A 92 19.07 -2.81 -4.56
C GLY A 92 18.15 -2.86 -3.35
N LEU A 93 16.93 -3.38 -3.52
CA LEU A 93 15.91 -3.49 -2.45
C LEU A 93 16.33 -4.56 -1.43
N VAL A 94 16.32 -4.20 -0.15
CA VAL A 94 16.75 -5.08 0.94
C VAL A 94 15.65 -5.40 1.95
N GLY A 95 14.66 -4.53 2.11
CA GLY A 95 13.61 -4.66 3.11
C GLY A 95 12.22 -4.28 2.60
N LEU A 96 11.22 -4.57 3.41
CA LEU A 96 9.85 -4.13 3.25
C LEU A 96 9.34 -3.63 4.61
N GLN A 97 8.75 -2.45 4.64
CA GLN A 97 7.93 -1.95 5.73
C GLN A 97 6.48 -2.08 5.29
N ALA A 98 5.60 -2.60 6.14
CA ALA A 98 4.18 -2.74 5.80
C ALA A 98 3.27 -2.49 6.99
N HIS A 99 2.08 -1.99 6.71
CA HIS A 99 1.02 -1.76 7.68
C HIS A 99 -0.35 -2.04 7.07
N TYR A 100 -1.31 -2.44 7.88
CA TYR A 100 -2.71 -2.31 7.52
C TYR A 100 -3.11 -0.85 7.44
N ALA A 101 -3.96 -0.51 6.47
CA ALA A 101 -4.57 0.80 6.36
C ALA A 101 -6.08 0.66 6.16
N VAL A 102 -6.83 1.40 6.96
CA VAL A 102 -8.29 1.51 6.86
C VAL A 102 -8.62 2.97 6.59
N PHE A 103 -9.23 3.23 5.45
CA PHE A 103 -9.84 4.51 5.12
C PHE A 103 -11.34 4.42 5.44
N PRO A 104 -11.83 5.03 6.54
CA PRO A 104 -13.26 5.13 6.80
C PRO A 104 -14.01 5.79 5.64
N GLN A 105 -15.33 5.61 5.58
CA GLN A 105 -16.17 6.28 4.60
C GLN A 105 -15.88 7.79 4.53
N GLY A 106 -15.72 8.32 3.32
CA GLY A 106 -15.42 9.73 3.06
C GLY A 106 -13.95 10.12 3.24
N SER A 107 -13.12 9.25 3.82
CA SER A 107 -11.69 9.52 4.00
C SER A 107 -10.94 9.48 2.67
N PHE A 108 -9.83 10.22 2.64
CA PHE A 108 -8.98 10.41 1.46
C PHE A 108 -7.52 10.53 1.87
N TYR A 109 -6.62 10.55 0.90
CA TYR A 109 -5.26 11.02 1.08
C TYR A 109 -4.90 11.91 -0.11
N LYS A 110 -4.56 13.17 0.16
CA LYS A 110 -4.20 14.15 -0.87
C LYS A 110 -2.97 13.72 -1.66
N ARG A 111 -2.86 14.23 -2.87
CA ARG A 111 -1.72 14.00 -3.78
C ARG A 111 -0.38 14.28 -3.11
N HIS A 112 0.52 13.29 -3.16
CA HIS A 112 1.83 13.32 -2.50
C HIS A 112 2.81 12.33 -3.15
N LEU A 113 4.07 12.41 -2.74
CA LEU A 113 5.09 11.39 -2.94
C LEU A 113 5.35 10.67 -1.63
N ASP A 114 5.59 9.35 -1.67
CA ASP A 114 5.91 8.55 -0.48
C ASP A 114 7.35 8.71 0.01
N ARG A 115 8.24 9.13 -0.89
CA ARG A 115 9.62 9.42 -0.55
C ARG A 115 9.80 10.85 -0.08
N PHE A 116 10.27 11.01 1.15
CA PHE A 116 10.64 12.32 1.67
C PHE A 116 11.93 12.84 1.01
N LYS A 117 12.05 14.16 0.84
CA LYS A 117 13.22 14.81 0.23
C LYS A 117 14.54 14.44 0.92
N ASP A 118 14.50 14.20 2.23
CA ASP A 118 15.66 13.92 3.09
C ASP A 118 15.85 12.42 3.38
N SER A 119 15.13 11.53 2.69
CA SER A 119 15.22 10.07 2.90
C SER A 119 15.24 9.35 1.55
N SER A 120 16.28 8.54 1.35
CA SER A 120 16.48 7.78 0.12
C SER A 120 16.08 6.32 0.21
N ASP A 121 15.46 5.90 1.31
CA ASP A 121 15.27 4.47 1.62
C ASP A 121 14.06 3.87 0.93
N ARG A 122 12.93 4.58 0.82
CA ARG A 122 11.72 4.10 0.13
C ARG A 122 11.89 4.20 -1.38
N MET A 123 11.90 3.05 -2.03
CA MET A 123 12.14 2.95 -3.48
C MET A 123 10.87 2.64 -4.25
N MET A 124 10.06 1.71 -3.74
CA MET A 124 8.82 1.28 -4.36
C MET A 124 7.72 1.26 -3.31
N SER A 125 6.61 1.90 -3.62
CA SER A 125 5.37 1.82 -2.86
C SER A 125 4.54 0.64 -3.35
N CYS A 126 3.84 -0.03 -2.45
CA CYS A 126 2.96 -1.14 -2.78
C CYS A 126 1.67 -1.07 -1.96
N CYS A 127 0.54 -1.38 -2.61
CA CYS A 127 -0.79 -1.37 -2.03
C CYS A 127 -1.55 -2.62 -2.44
N LEU A 128 -1.73 -3.57 -1.51
CA LEU A 128 -2.57 -4.76 -1.71
C LEU A 128 -3.96 -4.48 -1.15
N TYR A 129 -4.99 -4.63 -1.98
CA TYR A 129 -6.36 -4.35 -1.58
C TYR A 129 -7.08 -5.58 -1.05
N LEU A 130 -7.95 -5.36 -0.05
CA LEU A 130 -8.62 -6.40 0.72
C LEU A 130 -10.16 -6.28 0.67
N ASN A 131 -10.73 -5.61 -0.35
CA ASN A 131 -12.15 -5.27 -0.43
C ASN A 131 -12.88 -6.19 -1.40
N ALA A 132 -13.46 -7.27 -0.90
CA ALA A 132 -14.29 -8.17 -1.69
C ALA A 132 -15.55 -7.46 -2.20
N GLY A 133 -15.91 -7.72 -3.47
CA GLY A 133 -17.12 -7.17 -4.08
C GLY A 133 -17.10 -5.64 -4.26
N TRP A 134 -15.93 -5.00 -4.35
CA TRP A 134 -15.82 -3.56 -4.54
C TRP A 134 -16.45 -3.10 -5.84
N ASP A 135 -17.36 -2.14 -5.75
CA ASP A 135 -17.94 -1.44 -6.88
C ASP A 135 -17.16 -0.14 -7.16
N ASP A 136 -16.77 0.09 -8.40
CA ASP A 136 -16.02 1.28 -8.81
C ASP A 136 -16.82 2.59 -8.59
N ALA A 137 -18.16 2.51 -8.57
CA ALA A 137 -19.03 3.62 -8.24
C ALA A 137 -18.90 4.09 -6.77
N TRP A 138 -18.32 3.26 -5.89
CA TRP A 138 -18.06 3.67 -4.50
C TRP A 138 -16.86 4.61 -4.37
N GLY A 139 -16.07 4.80 -5.42
CA GLY A 139 -14.86 5.63 -5.39
C GLY A 139 -13.67 4.89 -4.76
N GLY A 140 -12.81 5.60 -4.05
CA GLY A 140 -11.68 5.03 -3.30
C GLY A 140 -10.52 4.55 -4.16
N GLN A 141 -10.49 4.89 -5.46
CA GLN A 141 -9.38 4.54 -6.34
C GLN A 141 -8.06 5.11 -5.82
N LEU A 142 -6.98 4.38 -6.00
CA LEU A 142 -5.64 4.92 -5.97
C LEU A 142 -5.38 5.57 -7.32
N ARG A 143 -5.21 6.87 -7.33
CA ARG A 143 -4.88 7.64 -8.54
C ARG A 143 -3.38 7.86 -8.61
N LEU A 144 -2.75 7.32 -9.66
CA LEU A 144 -1.34 7.50 -9.95
C LEU A 144 -1.19 8.58 -11.04
N TYR A 145 -0.22 9.45 -10.88
CA TYR A 145 0.16 10.47 -11.85
C TYR A 145 1.47 10.05 -12.50
N ALA A 146 1.37 9.18 -13.49
CA ALA A 146 2.51 8.66 -14.25
C ALA A 146 2.83 9.52 -15.48
N GLU A 147 3.97 9.25 -16.12
CA GLU A 147 4.39 9.98 -17.33
C GLU A 147 3.38 9.79 -18.47
N GLU A 148 2.79 8.61 -18.58
CA GLU A 148 1.78 8.28 -19.61
C GLU A 148 0.40 8.91 -19.34
N GLY A 149 0.20 9.51 -18.16
CA GLY A 149 -1.07 10.11 -17.76
C GLY A 149 -1.57 9.66 -16.40
N VAL A 150 -2.84 9.91 -16.15
CA VAL A 150 -3.51 9.56 -14.89
C VAL A 150 -4.06 8.13 -14.97
N ILE A 151 -3.71 7.30 -13.99
CA ILE A 151 -4.16 5.91 -13.87
C ILE A 151 -4.93 5.74 -12.56
N ASP A 152 -6.19 5.30 -12.65
CA ASP A 152 -7.02 4.97 -11.51
C ASP A 152 -7.01 3.46 -11.28
N VAL A 153 -6.53 3.04 -10.11
CA VAL A 153 -6.51 1.64 -9.68
C VAL A 153 -7.66 1.40 -8.71
N SER A 154 -8.61 0.56 -9.11
CA SER A 154 -9.73 0.16 -8.25
C SER A 154 -9.22 -0.67 -7.05
N PRO A 155 -9.68 -0.40 -5.81
CA PRO A 155 -9.21 -1.09 -4.63
C PRO A 155 -9.86 -2.47 -4.43
N ARG A 156 -9.98 -3.28 -5.49
CA ARG A 156 -10.58 -4.62 -5.48
C ARG A 156 -9.68 -5.63 -4.78
N ALA A 157 -10.27 -6.50 -4.00
CA ALA A 157 -9.56 -7.57 -3.28
C ALA A 157 -8.61 -8.36 -4.20
N GLY A 158 -7.39 -8.61 -3.72
CA GLY A 158 -6.36 -9.34 -4.47
C GLY A 158 -5.54 -8.49 -5.45
N THR A 159 -5.96 -7.26 -5.77
CA THR A 159 -5.18 -6.35 -6.61
C THR A 159 -4.02 -5.75 -5.83
N LEU A 160 -2.80 -5.87 -6.35
CA LEU A 160 -1.61 -5.20 -5.85
C LEU A 160 -1.18 -4.10 -6.83
N ALA A 161 -1.15 -2.85 -6.39
CA ALA A 161 -0.49 -1.76 -7.09
C ALA A 161 0.95 -1.60 -6.58
N VAL A 162 1.91 -1.42 -7.49
CA VAL A 162 3.33 -1.17 -7.18
C VAL A 162 3.79 0.01 -8.02
N PHE A 163 4.48 0.99 -7.40
CA PHE A 163 4.94 2.18 -8.12
C PHE A 163 6.15 2.82 -7.44
N ARG A 164 6.89 3.63 -8.19
CA ARG A 164 8.06 4.36 -7.71
C ARG A 164 7.67 5.37 -6.62
N SER A 165 8.29 5.26 -5.45
CA SER A 165 8.00 6.14 -4.31
C SER A 165 8.50 7.58 -4.50
N ASP A 166 9.45 7.78 -5.40
CA ASP A 166 10.16 9.04 -5.61
C ASP A 166 9.70 9.84 -6.85
N THR A 167 9.06 9.20 -7.82
CA THR A 167 8.67 9.84 -9.09
C THR A 167 7.16 9.84 -9.32
N VAL A 168 6.44 8.85 -8.79
CA VAL A 168 4.99 8.74 -9.02
C VAL A 168 4.22 9.39 -7.88
N GLU A 169 3.74 10.60 -8.13
CA GLU A 169 2.76 11.23 -7.25
C GLU A 169 1.45 10.45 -7.28
N HIS A 170 0.79 10.37 -6.15
CA HIS A 170 -0.47 9.63 -6.06
C HIS A 170 -1.37 10.20 -4.99
N GLU A 171 -2.66 9.84 -5.08
CA GLU A 171 -3.68 10.18 -4.09
C GLU A 171 -4.65 9.03 -3.89
N VAL A 172 -5.34 9.01 -2.75
CA VAL A 172 -6.48 8.11 -2.50
C VAL A 172 -7.74 8.94 -2.58
N LEU A 173 -8.61 8.62 -3.54
CA LEU A 173 -9.89 9.30 -3.72
C LEU A 173 -10.86 8.92 -2.58
N PRO A 174 -11.79 9.81 -2.19
CA PRO A 174 -12.82 9.49 -1.23
C PRO A 174 -13.67 8.30 -1.69
N ALA A 175 -14.12 7.48 -0.74
CA ALA A 175 -15.04 6.38 -1.01
C ALA A 175 -16.30 6.46 -0.16
N THR A 176 -17.41 5.96 -0.69
CA THR A 176 -18.68 5.84 0.04
C THR A 176 -18.71 4.64 0.98
N GLN A 177 -17.68 3.78 0.93
CA GLN A 177 -17.51 2.62 1.79
C GLN A 177 -16.12 2.66 2.45
N ALA A 178 -15.95 1.96 3.57
CA ALA A 178 -14.65 1.78 4.17
C ALA A 178 -13.73 0.95 3.25
N ARG A 179 -12.49 1.44 3.03
CA ARG A 179 -11.50 0.85 2.12
C ARG A 179 -10.33 0.28 2.93
N LEU A 180 -10.09 -1.00 2.73
CA LEU A 180 -9.05 -1.78 3.42
C LEU A 180 -7.88 -2.06 2.48
N SER A 181 -6.67 -1.90 2.97
CA SER A 181 -5.46 -2.28 2.24
C SER A 181 -4.34 -2.71 3.18
N LEU A 182 -3.39 -3.45 2.62
CA LEU A 182 -2.07 -3.69 3.19
C LEU A 182 -1.09 -2.87 2.35
N THR A 183 -0.57 -1.80 2.94
CA THR A 183 0.28 -0.81 2.27
C THR A 183 1.70 -0.92 2.79
N GLY A 184 2.69 -0.73 1.92
CA GLY A 184 4.08 -0.82 2.34
C GLY A 184 5.06 -0.21 1.34
N TRP A 185 6.33 -0.27 1.72
CA TRP A 185 7.43 0.27 0.94
C TRP A 185 8.61 -0.70 0.91
N PHE A 186 9.03 -1.05 -0.30
CA PHE A 186 10.34 -1.67 -0.45
C PHE A 186 11.44 -0.62 -0.25
N THR A 187 12.40 -0.98 0.58
CA THR A 187 13.48 -0.08 0.99
C THR A 187 14.84 -0.59 0.52
N ARG A 188 15.77 0.35 0.29
CA ARG A 188 17.19 0.05 0.12
C ARG A 188 17.98 0.42 1.38
N ARG A 189 19.25 0.02 1.44
CA ARG A 189 20.14 0.52 2.49
C ARG A 189 20.27 2.03 2.38
N PRO A 190 20.21 2.78 3.49
CA PRO A 190 20.58 4.19 3.48
C PRO A 190 21.99 4.36 2.91
N MET A 191 22.17 5.36 2.09
CA MET A 191 23.50 5.74 1.58
C MET A 191 24.19 6.63 2.59
#